data_e6af2ad01e8b21c286750157221a6a5b
#
_entry.id   e6af2ad01e8b21c286750157221a6a5b
#
_cell.length_a   1.000
_cell.length_b   1.000
_cell.length_c   1.000
_cell.angle_alpha   90.00
_cell.angle_beta   90.00
_cell.angle_gamma   90.00
#
_symmetry.space_group_name_H-M   'P 1'
#
loop_
_entity.id
_entity.type
_entity.pdbx_description
1 polymer ?
#
loop_
_entity_poly.entity_id
_entity_poly.type
_entity_poly.pdbx_seq_one_letter_code
_entity_poly.pdbx_strand_id
1 'polypeptide(L)'
;MEKECREYAKRVAAEIEAIYNGTTEEENDDGEKMSLYDYAAGALDFSAIVSSQKTVQSIRLYVTLGGPTCYVDTELHAVVCAWGGDRAEYALDWDACDELENIIAEYMEMER
;
A
#
# COMPACT_ATOMS: atom_id res chain seq x y z
N MET A 1 -17.94 -11.42 -8.56
CA MET A 1 -17.72 -10.17 -7.79
C MET A 1 -16.61 -10.36 -6.77
N GLU A 2 -16.80 -11.24 -5.80
CA GLU A 2 -15.76 -11.56 -4.83
C GLU A 2 -14.43 -11.93 -5.50
N LYS A 3 -14.52 -12.71 -6.57
CA LYS A 3 -13.36 -13.12 -7.35
C LYS A 3 -12.60 -11.92 -7.93
N GLU A 4 -13.35 -10.88 -8.37
CA GLU A 4 -12.72 -9.69 -8.92
C GLU A 4 -11.97 -8.90 -7.87
N CYS A 5 -12.56 -8.73 -6.68
CA CYS A 5 -11.89 -8.06 -5.58
C CYS A 5 -10.59 -8.79 -5.20
N ARG A 6 -10.65 -10.12 -5.13
CA ARG A 6 -9.47 -10.91 -4.81
C ARG A 6 -8.38 -10.77 -5.88
N GLU A 7 -8.77 -10.77 -7.15
CA GLU A 7 -7.82 -10.60 -8.25
C GLU A 7 -7.16 -9.22 -8.21
N TYR A 8 -7.93 -8.19 -7.91
CA TYR A 8 -7.37 -6.85 -7.74
C TYR A 8 -6.41 -6.79 -6.57
N ALA A 9 -6.79 -7.35 -5.42
CA ALA A 9 -5.93 -7.35 -4.23
C ALA A 9 -4.63 -8.09 -4.50
N LYS A 10 -4.72 -9.24 -5.17
CA LYS A 10 -3.55 -10.04 -5.54
C LYS A 10 -2.62 -9.25 -6.47
N ARG A 11 -3.18 -8.56 -7.46
CA ARG A 11 -2.39 -7.79 -8.41
C ARG A 11 -1.65 -6.64 -7.72
N VAL A 12 -2.35 -5.92 -6.85
CA VAL A 12 -1.75 -4.81 -6.11
C VAL A 12 -0.64 -5.33 -5.19
N ALA A 13 -0.87 -6.44 -4.50
CA ALA A 13 0.15 -7.03 -3.63
C ALA A 13 1.38 -7.45 -4.43
N ALA A 14 1.17 -8.09 -5.59
CA ALA A 14 2.28 -8.53 -6.44
C ALA A 14 3.08 -7.34 -6.97
N GLU A 15 2.40 -6.26 -7.35
CA GLU A 15 3.05 -5.03 -7.81
C GLU A 15 3.92 -4.42 -6.73
N ILE A 16 3.39 -4.29 -5.52
CA ILE A 16 4.13 -3.73 -4.39
C ILE A 16 5.34 -4.59 -4.05
N GLU A 17 5.17 -5.92 -4.02
CA GLU A 17 6.28 -6.81 -3.71
C GLU A 17 7.35 -6.77 -4.79
N ALA A 18 6.97 -6.67 -6.06
CA ALA A 18 7.94 -6.54 -7.15
C ALA A 18 8.74 -5.25 -7.01
N ILE A 19 8.08 -4.15 -6.66
CA ILE A 19 8.75 -2.87 -6.43
C ILE A 19 9.72 -2.99 -5.25
N TYR A 20 9.26 -3.57 -4.15
CA TYR A 20 10.08 -3.74 -2.96
C TYR A 20 11.31 -4.61 -3.24
N ASN A 21 11.13 -5.69 -3.99
CA ASN A 21 12.20 -6.62 -4.31
C ASN A 21 13.11 -6.17 -5.45
N GLY A 22 12.77 -5.06 -6.10
CA GLY A 22 13.54 -4.53 -7.21
C GLY A 22 13.37 -5.30 -8.52
N THR A 23 12.29 -6.09 -8.64
CA THR A 23 12.01 -6.90 -9.83
C THR A 23 10.95 -6.29 -10.74
N THR A 24 10.43 -5.11 -10.39
CA THR A 24 9.44 -4.42 -11.21
C THR A 24 10.07 -3.94 -12.51
N GLU A 25 9.27 -3.87 -13.57
CA GLU A 25 9.66 -3.27 -14.84
C GLU A 25 9.15 -1.83 -14.94
N GLU A 26 8.38 -1.38 -13.95
CA GLU A 26 7.85 -0.03 -13.96
C GLU A 26 8.92 1.00 -13.65
N GLU A 27 8.77 2.17 -14.26
CA GLU A 27 9.70 3.28 -14.07
C GLU A 27 8.95 4.48 -13.47
N ASN A 28 9.69 5.33 -12.75
CA ASN A 28 9.15 6.57 -12.23
C ASN A 28 9.24 7.67 -13.31
N ASP A 29 8.84 8.89 -12.99
CA ASP A 29 8.82 10.01 -13.93
C ASP A 29 10.22 10.36 -14.47
N ASP A 30 11.27 10.00 -13.75
CA ASP A 30 12.66 10.27 -14.14
C ASP A 30 13.23 9.14 -15.00
N GLY A 31 12.46 8.12 -15.29
CA GLY A 31 12.94 6.98 -16.08
C GLY A 31 13.73 5.97 -15.27
N GLU A 32 13.73 6.08 -13.96
CA GLU A 32 14.40 5.14 -13.09
C GLU A 32 13.43 4.08 -12.60
N LYS A 33 13.95 2.94 -12.16
CA LYS A 33 13.12 1.87 -11.61
C LYS A 33 12.29 2.41 -10.45
N MET A 34 10.98 2.14 -10.46
CA MET A 34 10.07 2.63 -9.42
C MET A 34 10.45 2.08 -8.05
N SER A 35 10.51 2.97 -7.05
CA SER A 35 10.73 2.60 -5.65
C SER A 35 9.40 2.61 -4.90
N LEU A 36 9.38 2.05 -3.69
CA LEU A 36 8.18 2.13 -2.84
C LEU A 36 7.86 3.59 -2.47
N TYR A 37 8.89 4.43 -2.34
CA TYR A 37 8.67 5.86 -2.12
C TYR A 37 7.89 6.47 -3.29
N ASP A 38 8.30 6.18 -4.52
CA ASP A 38 7.60 6.66 -5.72
C ASP A 38 6.16 6.16 -5.74
N TYR A 39 5.97 4.89 -5.41
CA TYR A 39 4.65 4.27 -5.39
C TYR A 39 3.74 4.96 -4.37
N ALA A 40 4.24 5.17 -3.16
CA ALA A 40 3.48 5.83 -2.10
C ALA A 40 3.17 7.28 -2.45
N ALA A 41 4.13 7.98 -3.07
CA ALA A 41 3.93 9.36 -3.49
C ALA A 41 2.87 9.49 -4.57
N GLY A 42 2.68 8.45 -5.38
CA GLY A 42 1.66 8.42 -6.43
C GLY A 42 0.30 7.91 -5.96
N ALA A 43 0.17 7.49 -4.69
CA ALA A 43 -1.09 6.99 -4.17
C ALA A 43 -2.12 8.12 -4.04
N LEU A 44 -3.39 7.75 -4.02
CA LEU A 44 -4.49 8.73 -3.99
C LEU A 44 -4.65 9.40 -2.64
N ASP A 45 -4.42 8.65 -1.56
CA ASP A 45 -4.58 9.15 -0.20
C ASP A 45 -3.97 8.16 0.78
N PHE A 46 -3.77 8.59 2.00
CA PHE A 46 -3.38 7.69 3.08
C PHE A 46 -3.99 8.15 4.40
N SER A 47 -4.08 7.22 5.36
CA SER A 47 -4.38 7.53 6.74
C SER A 47 -3.40 6.77 7.63
N ALA A 48 -3.18 7.27 8.84
CA ALA A 48 -2.23 6.65 9.75
C ALA A 48 -2.83 6.60 11.15
N ILE A 49 -2.51 5.52 11.87
CA ILE A 49 -2.82 5.42 13.30
C ILE A 49 -1.55 5.84 14.03
N VAL A 50 -1.68 6.90 14.83
CA VAL A 50 -0.55 7.52 15.52
C VAL A 50 -0.79 7.42 17.03
N SER A 51 0.24 7.01 17.76
CA SER A 51 0.16 6.90 19.22
C SER A 51 0.18 8.28 19.88
N SER A 52 -0.13 8.31 21.17
CA SER A 52 -0.03 9.55 21.96
C SER A 52 1.40 10.10 22.01
N GLN A 53 2.39 9.27 21.71
CA GLN A 53 3.78 9.65 21.68
C GLN A 53 4.23 10.08 20.27
N LYS A 54 3.26 10.21 19.37
CA LYS A 54 3.49 10.65 17.98
C LYS A 54 4.35 9.67 17.18
N THR A 55 4.15 8.38 17.40
CA THR A 55 4.76 7.33 16.58
C THR A 55 3.71 6.70 15.68
N VAL A 56 4.06 6.46 14.43
CA VAL A 56 3.17 5.81 13.47
C VAL A 56 3.12 4.33 13.79
N GLN A 57 1.92 3.81 14.03
CA GLN A 57 1.71 2.40 14.37
C GLN A 57 1.28 1.57 13.16
N SER A 58 0.41 2.14 12.33
CA SER A 58 -0.01 1.49 11.09
C SER A 58 -0.52 2.53 10.12
N ILE A 59 -0.62 2.16 8.84
CA ILE A 59 -1.14 3.05 7.81
C ILE A 59 -2.13 2.30 6.91
N ARG A 60 -2.97 3.08 6.25
CA ARG A 60 -3.73 2.64 5.09
C ARG A 60 -3.34 3.52 3.92
N LEU A 61 -2.92 2.88 2.83
CA LEU A 61 -2.51 3.58 1.62
C LEU A 61 -3.53 3.27 0.52
N TYR A 62 -4.28 4.28 0.10
CA TYR A 62 -5.36 4.10 -0.87
C TYR A 62 -4.79 4.20 -2.28
N VAL A 63 -4.86 3.10 -3.02
CA VAL A 63 -4.30 3.03 -4.37
C VAL A 63 -5.35 3.18 -5.46
N THR A 64 -6.60 2.80 -5.19
CA THR A 64 -7.74 3.11 -6.06
C THR A 64 -8.94 3.49 -5.20
N LEU A 65 -9.78 4.37 -5.72
CA LEU A 65 -11.02 4.79 -5.08
C LEU A 65 -12.13 4.75 -6.10
N GLY A 66 -13.30 4.36 -5.61
CA GLY A 66 -14.50 4.39 -6.47
C GLY A 66 -14.72 3.06 -7.14
N GLY A 67 -14.58 2.26 -7.69
CA GLY A 67 -14.94 0.96 -8.21
C GLY A 67 -13.80 0.20 -8.87
N PRO A 68 -13.06 -0.59 -8.15
CA PRO A 68 -13.11 -0.87 -6.72
C PRO A 68 -12.28 0.12 -5.90
N THR A 69 -12.50 0.11 -4.57
CA THR A 69 -11.62 0.79 -3.63
C THR A 69 -10.61 -0.22 -3.12
N CYS A 70 -9.34 0.04 -3.35
CA CYS A 70 -8.26 -0.84 -2.87
C CYS A 70 -7.28 -0.05 -2.03
N TYR A 71 -6.86 -0.63 -0.92
CA TYR A 71 -5.88 0.00 -0.06
C TYR A 71 -4.97 -1.05 0.56
N VAL A 72 -3.77 -0.61 0.89
CA VAL A 72 -2.83 -1.40 1.69
C VAL A 72 -3.13 -1.10 3.15
N ASP A 73 -3.29 -2.15 3.96
CA ASP A 73 -3.48 -2.01 5.40
C ASP A 73 -2.32 -2.71 6.10
N THR A 74 -1.40 -1.91 6.66
CA THR A 74 -0.19 -2.49 7.25
C THR A 74 -0.47 -3.17 8.58
N GLU A 75 -1.55 -2.81 9.28
CA GLU A 75 -1.93 -3.53 10.49
C GLU A 75 -2.33 -4.97 10.17
N LEU A 76 -3.04 -5.16 9.06
CA LEU A 76 -3.45 -6.48 8.59
C LEU A 76 -2.37 -7.19 7.77
N HIS A 77 -1.34 -6.48 7.36
CA HIS A 77 -0.33 -6.97 6.42
C HIS A 77 -0.99 -7.52 5.16
N ALA A 78 -1.89 -6.73 4.60
CA ALA A 78 -2.70 -7.18 3.47
C ALA A 78 -3.12 -6.01 2.59
N VAL A 79 -3.40 -6.34 1.33
CA VAL A 79 -4.12 -5.45 0.43
C VAL A 79 -5.59 -5.80 0.55
N VAL A 80 -6.43 -4.80 0.75
CA VAL A 80 -7.88 -4.96 0.89
C VAL A 80 -8.54 -4.29 -0.31
N CYS A 81 -9.44 -4.99 -0.97
CA CYS A 81 -10.24 -4.41 -2.06
C CYS A 81 -11.72 -4.63 -1.77
N ALA A 82 -12.53 -3.64 -2.08
CA ALA A 82 -13.97 -3.69 -1.86
C ALA A 82 -14.70 -3.08 -3.06
N TRP A 83 -15.76 -3.73 -3.49
CA TRP A 83 -16.59 -3.26 -4.59
C TRP A 83 -17.98 -3.90 -4.53
N GLY A 84 -18.99 -3.02 -4.54
CA GLY A 84 -20.38 -3.50 -4.64
C GLY A 84 -20.82 -4.41 -3.51
N GLY A 85 -20.32 -4.22 -2.31
CA GLY A 85 -20.67 -5.06 -1.17
C GLY A 85 -19.75 -6.25 -0.98
N ASP A 86 -18.89 -6.55 -1.96
CA ASP A 86 -17.89 -7.61 -1.85
C ASP A 86 -16.59 -7.01 -1.29
N ARG A 87 -15.82 -7.85 -0.60
CA ARG A 87 -14.56 -7.46 -0.01
C ARG A 87 -13.61 -8.66 -0.05
N ALA A 88 -12.36 -8.40 -0.38
CA ALA A 88 -11.34 -9.45 -0.38
C ALA A 88 -10.05 -8.87 0.19
N GLU A 89 -9.26 -9.73 0.81
CA GLU A 89 -7.93 -9.40 1.32
C GLU A 89 -6.93 -10.34 0.69
N TYR A 90 -5.73 -9.84 0.45
CA TYR A 90 -4.63 -10.64 -0.04
C TYR A 90 -3.38 -10.26 0.73
N ALA A 91 -2.70 -11.27 1.30
CA ALA A 91 -1.54 -11.05 2.15
C ALA A 91 -0.43 -10.29 1.41
N LEU A 92 0.19 -9.36 2.13
CA LEU A 92 1.32 -8.58 1.64
C LEU A 92 2.53 -8.85 2.52
N ASP A 93 3.70 -8.90 1.91
CA ASP A 93 4.96 -9.13 2.60
C ASP A 93 5.11 -8.14 3.77
N TRP A 94 5.48 -8.66 4.94
CA TRP A 94 5.64 -7.86 6.15
C TRP A 94 6.73 -6.80 6.01
N ASP A 95 7.83 -7.14 5.35
CA ASP A 95 8.93 -6.21 5.14
C ASP A 95 8.52 -5.05 4.24
N ALA A 96 7.71 -5.34 3.23
CA ALA A 96 7.16 -4.29 2.36
C ALA A 96 6.22 -3.37 3.15
N CYS A 97 5.41 -3.93 4.05
CA CYS A 97 4.56 -3.14 4.93
C CYS A 97 5.38 -2.23 5.83
N ASP A 98 6.45 -2.77 6.42
CA ASP A 98 7.35 -1.99 7.29
C ASP A 98 7.97 -0.83 6.52
N GLU A 99 8.39 -1.06 5.29
CA GLU A 99 8.98 -0.01 4.46
C GLU A 99 7.96 1.08 4.14
N LEU A 100 6.73 0.70 3.83
CA LEU A 100 5.67 1.69 3.58
C LEU A 100 5.38 2.52 4.83
N GLU A 101 5.36 1.89 6.01
CA GLU A 101 5.18 2.62 7.26
C GLU A 101 6.33 3.61 7.50
N ASN A 102 7.56 3.21 7.22
CA ASN A 102 8.71 4.09 7.34
C ASN A 102 8.60 5.30 6.41
N ILE A 103 8.19 5.07 5.17
CA ILE A 103 8.03 6.12 4.17
C ILE A 103 6.99 7.14 4.63
N ILE A 104 5.84 6.68 5.10
CA ILE A 104 4.78 7.59 5.55
C ILE A 104 5.18 8.31 6.84
N ALA A 105 5.82 7.62 7.78
CA ALA A 105 6.29 8.26 9.01
C ALA A 105 7.28 9.37 8.69
N GLU A 106 8.21 9.13 7.78
CA GLU A 106 9.17 10.12 7.35
C GLU A 106 8.49 11.31 6.67
N TYR A 107 7.52 11.04 5.81
CA TYR A 107 6.74 12.09 5.17
C TYR A 107 6.01 12.96 6.20
N MET A 108 5.47 12.36 7.25
CA MET A 108 4.77 13.07 8.32
C MET A 108 5.71 13.69 9.34
N GLU A 109 7.01 13.49 9.19
CA GLU A 109 8.03 13.92 10.16
C GLU A 109 7.76 13.35 11.56
N MET A 110 7.36 12.08 11.60
CA MET A 110 7.05 11.35 12.83
C MET A 110 7.95 10.13 12.96
N GLU A 111 8.08 9.66 14.17
CA GLU A 111 8.79 8.40 14.42
C GLU A 111 7.85 7.21 14.22
N ARG A 112 8.43 6.05 14.19
CA ARG A 112 7.71 4.81 14.00
C ARG A 112 7.93 3.85 15.16
#